data_c6e533d688377e90a070e9743d6c9b02
#
_entry.id   c6e533d688377e90a070e9743d6c9b02
#
_cell.length_a   1.000
_cell.length_b   1.000
_cell.length_c   1.000
_cell.angle_alpha   90.00
_cell.angle_beta   90.00
_cell.angle_gamma   90.00
#
_symmetry.space_group_name_H-M   'P 1'
#
loop_
_entity.id
_entity.type
_entity.pdbx_description
1 polymer ?
#
loop_
_entity_poly.entity_id
_entity_poly.type
_entity_poly.pdbx_seq_one_letter_code
_entity_poly.pdbx_strand_id
1 'polypeptide(L)'
;MSVVLNQQQEFAEKLKQVEVMLEKYKGKRGTLLQALQEAQNIVGYLPMEVQKMVSEALNITLSEVYSTVTFYSFFSLKPKGKYQIRTCLGTACYVRGAEKVLDRLKTELGIDVGDTTDDGKFSLNSCRCIGACGLAPAMIINDEVYGRM
;
A
#
# COMPACT_ATOMS: atom_id res chain seq x y z
N MET A 1 15.69 20.55 -6.60
CA MET A 1 15.51 21.17 -5.28
C MET A 1 14.04 21.50 -4.95
N SER A 2 13.32 22.19 -5.80
CA SER A 2 11.91 22.57 -5.52
C SER A 2 10.94 21.40 -5.36
N VAL A 3 11.14 20.29 -6.07
CA VAL A 3 10.30 19.10 -5.97
C VAL A 3 10.46 18.40 -4.62
N VAL A 4 11.67 18.32 -4.11
CA VAL A 4 11.97 17.69 -2.80
C VAL A 4 11.40 18.51 -1.65
N LEU A 5 11.52 19.83 -1.73
CA LEU A 5 10.94 20.76 -0.72
C LEU A 5 9.41 20.67 -0.69
N ASN A 6 8.78 20.55 -1.86
CA ASN A 6 7.33 20.40 -1.96
C ASN A 6 6.83 19.09 -1.35
N GLN A 7 7.57 17.99 -1.59
CA GLN A 7 7.25 16.68 -1.00
C GLN A 7 7.38 16.67 0.54
N GLN A 8 8.39 17.34 1.07
CA GLN A 8 8.58 17.44 2.52
C GLN A 8 7.48 18.30 3.19
N GLN A 9 7.05 19.37 2.55
CA GLN A 9 5.94 20.20 3.04
C GLN A 9 4.61 19.43 3.00
N GLU A 10 4.33 18.73 1.91
CA GLU A 10 3.14 17.89 1.77
C GLU A 10 3.12 16.76 2.81
N PHE A 11 4.26 16.14 3.07
CA PHE A 11 4.38 15.10 4.10
C PHE A 11 4.14 15.65 5.51
N ALA A 12 4.68 16.83 5.82
CA ALA A 12 4.46 17.49 7.10
C ALA A 12 2.98 17.86 7.34
N GLU A 13 2.28 18.31 6.30
CA GLU A 13 0.84 18.56 6.37
C GLU A 13 0.04 17.28 6.61
N LYS A 14 0.40 16.20 5.95
CA LYS A 14 -0.21 14.88 6.17
C LYS A 14 0.00 14.38 7.60
N LEU A 15 1.18 14.59 8.17
CA LEU A 15 1.44 14.26 9.59
C LEU A 15 0.55 15.05 10.54
N LYS A 16 0.31 16.33 10.28
CA LYS A 16 -0.64 17.13 11.07
C LYS A 16 -2.07 16.59 10.97
N GLN A 17 -2.50 16.19 9.80
CA GLN A 17 -3.81 15.57 9.61
C GLN A 17 -3.94 14.26 10.38
N VAL A 18 -2.87 13.44 10.41
CA VAL A 18 -2.82 12.22 11.21
C VAL A 18 -2.93 12.53 12.70
N GLU A 19 -2.23 13.54 13.18
CA GLU A 19 -2.29 13.98 14.58
C GLU A 19 -3.72 14.36 14.99
N VAL A 20 -4.39 15.19 14.19
CA VAL A 20 -5.78 15.57 14.40
C VAL A 20 -6.72 14.37 14.40
N MET A 21 -6.52 13.43 13.45
CA MET A 21 -7.30 12.20 13.38
C MET A 21 -7.09 11.33 14.62
N LEU A 22 -5.88 11.20 15.12
CA LEU A 22 -5.56 10.39 16.29
C LEU A 22 -6.20 10.92 17.59
N GLU A 23 -6.47 12.22 17.69
CA GLU A 23 -7.23 12.77 18.82
C GLU A 23 -8.58 12.07 19.01
N LYS A 24 -9.22 11.66 17.92
CA LYS A 24 -10.49 10.92 17.93
C LYS A 24 -10.37 9.53 18.59
N TYR A 25 -9.19 8.94 18.55
CA TYR A 25 -8.92 7.59 19.06
C TYR A 25 -8.23 7.57 20.43
N LYS A 26 -7.80 8.71 20.95
CA LYS A 26 -7.14 8.79 22.26
C LYS A 26 -7.97 8.13 23.36
N GLY A 27 -7.34 7.24 24.11
CA GLY A 27 -7.97 6.54 25.23
C GLY A 27 -9.00 5.47 24.87
N LYS A 28 -9.20 5.20 23.59
CA LYS A 28 -10.11 4.14 23.14
C LYS A 28 -9.35 2.83 22.94
N ARG A 29 -9.84 1.76 23.58
CA ARG A 29 -9.26 0.42 23.39
C ARG A 29 -9.78 -0.25 22.12
N GLY A 30 -8.94 -1.07 21.50
CA GLY A 30 -9.34 -1.90 20.36
C GLY A 30 -9.47 -1.14 19.04
N THR A 31 -8.95 0.07 18.94
CA THR A 31 -9.06 0.93 17.75
C THR A 31 -7.78 0.97 16.91
N LEU A 32 -6.78 0.14 17.21
CA LEU A 32 -5.49 0.15 16.53
C LEU A 32 -5.61 -0.03 15.01
N LEU A 33 -6.37 -1.03 14.56
CA LEU A 33 -6.54 -1.28 13.12
C LEU A 33 -7.23 -0.12 12.41
N GLN A 34 -8.25 0.47 13.02
CA GLN A 34 -8.97 1.61 12.47
C GLN A 34 -8.07 2.85 12.37
N ALA A 35 -7.33 3.13 13.43
CA ALA A 35 -6.38 4.25 13.46
C ALA A 35 -5.28 4.10 12.40
N LEU A 36 -4.72 2.91 12.26
CA LEU A 36 -3.72 2.61 11.23
C LEU A 36 -4.31 2.71 9.82
N GLN A 37 -5.53 2.25 9.60
CA GLN A 37 -6.20 2.34 8.31
C GLN A 37 -6.43 3.80 7.90
N GLU A 38 -6.95 4.63 8.79
CA GLU A 38 -7.15 6.06 8.52
C GLU A 38 -5.82 6.77 8.29
N ALA A 39 -4.80 6.48 9.08
CA ALA A 39 -3.46 7.04 8.91
C ALA A 39 -2.87 6.67 7.53
N GLN A 40 -3.00 5.41 7.11
CA GLN A 40 -2.55 4.98 5.79
C GLN A 40 -3.33 5.66 4.65
N ASN A 41 -4.63 5.88 4.81
CA ASN A 41 -5.43 6.61 3.83
C ASN A 41 -4.99 8.07 3.67
N ILE A 42 -4.54 8.71 4.75
CA ILE A 42 -4.04 10.09 4.73
C ILE A 42 -2.64 10.17 4.10
N VAL A 43 -1.73 9.34 4.55
CA VAL A 43 -0.31 9.39 4.17
C VAL A 43 0.00 8.55 2.93
N GLY A 44 -0.73 7.47 2.73
CA GLY A 44 -0.53 6.50 1.63
C GLY A 44 0.27 5.26 2.05
N TYR A 45 1.03 5.34 3.14
CA TYR A 45 1.78 4.25 3.73
C TYR A 45 2.01 4.53 5.22
N LEU A 46 2.61 3.61 5.95
CA LEU A 46 2.82 3.73 7.40
C LEU A 46 4.34 3.80 7.73
N PRO A 47 4.97 4.98 7.55
CA PRO A 47 6.35 5.16 7.95
C PRO A 47 6.48 5.11 9.48
N MET A 48 7.73 4.96 9.96
CA MET A 48 8.00 4.83 11.39
C MET A 48 7.48 6.03 12.22
N GLU A 49 7.51 7.23 11.66
CA GLU A 49 7.00 8.44 12.29
C GLU A 49 5.50 8.33 12.60
N VAL A 50 4.70 7.85 11.64
CA VAL A 50 3.27 7.64 11.83
C VAL A 50 2.99 6.52 12.83
N GLN A 51 3.77 5.44 12.80
CA GLN A 51 3.64 4.35 13.76
C GLN A 51 3.93 4.81 15.20
N LYS A 52 4.93 5.67 15.39
CA LYS A 52 5.21 6.29 16.68
C LYS A 52 4.06 7.17 17.17
N MET A 53 3.49 7.99 16.30
CA MET A 53 2.33 8.82 16.63
C MET A 53 1.14 7.97 17.08
N VAL A 54 0.84 6.87 16.38
CA VAL A 54 -0.22 5.94 16.74
C VAL A 54 0.06 5.26 18.10
N SER A 55 1.29 4.82 18.31
CA SER A 55 1.75 4.23 19.57
C SER A 55 1.50 5.16 20.76
N GLU A 56 1.89 6.40 20.64
CA GLU A 56 1.71 7.42 21.68
C GLU A 56 0.24 7.76 21.91
N ALA A 57 -0.53 7.96 20.84
CA ALA A 57 -1.94 8.32 20.94
C ALA A 57 -2.80 7.24 21.59
N LEU A 58 -2.53 5.97 21.30
CA LEU A 58 -3.27 4.84 21.83
C LEU A 58 -2.66 4.28 23.11
N ASN A 59 -1.52 4.79 23.55
CA ASN A 59 -0.77 4.32 24.72
C ASN A 59 -0.47 2.81 24.66
N ILE A 60 0.02 2.37 23.53
CA ILE A 60 0.49 0.99 23.28
C ILE A 60 1.95 1.01 22.84
N THR A 61 2.61 -0.13 22.89
CA THR A 61 4.03 -0.21 22.50
C THR A 61 4.20 -0.07 20.99
N LEU A 62 5.31 0.55 20.57
CA LEU A 62 5.67 0.62 19.15
C LEU A 62 5.82 -0.77 18.53
N SER A 63 6.32 -1.74 19.30
CA SER A 63 6.45 -3.14 18.89
C SER A 63 5.09 -3.76 18.51
N GLU A 64 4.04 -3.47 19.28
CA GLU A 64 2.68 -3.92 18.99
C GLU A 64 2.14 -3.28 17.70
N VAL A 65 2.35 -1.98 17.51
CA VAL A 65 1.97 -1.27 16.27
C VAL A 65 2.69 -1.88 15.07
N TYR A 66 4.02 -2.05 15.17
CA TYR A 66 4.84 -2.61 14.10
C TYR A 66 4.45 -4.04 13.75
N SER A 67 4.19 -4.88 14.75
CA SER A 67 3.73 -6.26 14.55
C SER A 67 2.40 -6.30 13.81
N THR A 68 1.47 -5.41 14.14
CA THR A 68 0.18 -5.29 13.45
C THR A 68 0.37 -4.85 12.00
N VAL A 69 1.20 -3.86 11.75
CA VAL A 69 1.46 -3.35 10.39
C VAL A 69 2.10 -4.42 9.50
N THR A 70 3.00 -5.22 10.04
CA THR A 70 3.67 -6.30 9.28
C THR A 70 2.82 -7.55 9.13
N PHE A 71 1.90 -7.81 10.05
CA PHE A 71 1.02 -8.97 10.01
C PHE A 71 -0.08 -8.83 8.94
N TYR A 72 -0.72 -7.68 8.87
CA TYR A 72 -1.81 -7.45 7.91
C TYR A 72 -1.27 -6.94 6.57
N SER A 73 -1.53 -7.68 5.49
CA SER A 73 -1.09 -7.34 4.14
C SER A 73 -1.72 -6.06 3.57
N PHE A 74 -2.78 -5.57 4.18
CA PHE A 74 -3.42 -4.28 3.83
C PHE A 74 -2.48 -3.09 4.07
N PHE A 75 -1.65 -3.17 5.12
CA PHE A 75 -0.74 -2.08 5.49
C PHE A 75 0.56 -2.15 4.68
N SER A 76 1.11 -0.98 4.38
CA SER A 76 2.34 -0.83 3.62
C SER A 76 3.35 0.03 4.38
N LEU A 77 4.59 -0.47 4.47
CA LEU A 77 5.73 0.26 5.03
C LEU A 77 6.43 1.14 3.99
N LYS A 78 6.17 0.89 2.71
CA LYS A 78 6.77 1.62 1.59
C LYS A 78 5.75 2.52 0.91
N PRO A 79 6.17 3.67 0.37
CA PRO A 79 5.30 4.52 -0.43
C PRO A 79 4.69 3.72 -1.60
N LYS A 80 3.41 3.94 -1.84
CA LYS A 80 2.72 3.35 -2.99
C LYS A 80 2.76 4.32 -4.17
N GLY A 81 2.91 3.78 -5.37
CA GLY A 81 2.84 4.56 -6.59
C GLY A 81 1.43 5.07 -6.89
N LYS A 82 1.34 6.05 -7.77
CA LYS A 82 0.07 6.58 -8.25
C LYS A 82 -0.79 5.50 -8.92
N TYR A 83 -0.16 4.60 -9.66
CA TYR A 83 -0.80 3.46 -10.31
C TYR A 83 -0.36 2.18 -9.62
N GLN A 84 -1.29 1.50 -8.99
CA GLN A 84 -1.04 0.26 -8.27
C GLN A 84 -1.46 -0.92 -9.15
N ILE A 85 -0.48 -1.62 -9.70
CA ILE A 85 -0.70 -2.78 -10.57
C ILE A 85 -0.67 -4.04 -9.72
N ARG A 86 -1.73 -4.83 -9.79
CA ARG A 86 -1.82 -6.15 -9.13
C ARG A 86 -2.14 -7.22 -10.16
N THR A 87 -1.19 -8.10 -10.41
CA THR A 87 -1.36 -9.22 -11.34
C THR A 87 -1.94 -10.43 -10.61
N CYS A 88 -3.01 -11.00 -11.16
CA CYS A 88 -3.60 -12.20 -10.62
C CYS A 88 -2.74 -13.42 -10.98
N LEU A 89 -2.32 -14.18 -9.98
CA LEU A 89 -1.61 -15.45 -10.10
C LEU A 89 -2.46 -16.64 -9.64
N GLY A 90 -3.78 -16.48 -9.63
CA GLY A 90 -4.71 -17.57 -9.38
C GLY A 90 -4.59 -18.67 -10.45
N THR A 91 -5.11 -19.87 -10.17
CA THR A 91 -4.93 -21.06 -11.02
C THR A 91 -5.30 -20.82 -12.48
N ALA A 92 -6.46 -20.24 -12.75
CA ALA A 92 -6.92 -19.97 -14.12
C ALA A 92 -6.02 -18.96 -14.85
N CYS A 93 -5.60 -17.90 -14.17
CA CYS A 93 -4.70 -16.89 -14.74
C CYS A 93 -3.29 -17.45 -14.95
N TYR A 94 -2.79 -18.21 -14.00
CA TYR A 94 -1.48 -18.85 -14.08
C TYR A 94 -1.36 -19.79 -15.29
N VAL A 95 -2.33 -20.68 -15.45
CA VAL A 95 -2.39 -21.63 -16.59
C VAL A 95 -2.45 -20.89 -17.94
N ARG A 96 -3.10 -19.73 -17.97
CA ARG A 96 -3.22 -18.90 -19.18
C ARG A 96 -2.07 -17.93 -19.40
N GLY A 97 -1.00 -18.00 -18.60
CA GLY A 97 0.23 -17.26 -18.82
C GLY A 97 0.38 -15.98 -18.02
N ALA A 98 -0.31 -15.84 -16.87
CA ALA A 98 -0.18 -14.67 -16.00
C ALA A 98 1.26 -14.41 -15.54
N GLU A 99 2.07 -15.46 -15.38
CA GLU A 99 3.48 -15.33 -15.02
C GLU A 99 4.27 -14.58 -16.11
N LYS A 100 4.00 -14.85 -17.37
CA LYS A 100 4.61 -14.11 -18.50
C LYS A 100 4.22 -12.63 -18.49
N VAL A 101 2.97 -12.31 -18.15
CA VAL A 101 2.50 -10.94 -18.01
C VAL A 101 3.25 -10.25 -16.87
N LEU A 102 3.41 -10.90 -15.74
CA LEU A 102 4.14 -10.38 -14.59
C LEU A 102 5.61 -10.13 -14.92
N ASP A 103 6.29 -11.07 -15.58
CA ASP A 103 7.68 -10.94 -15.99
C ASP A 103 7.86 -9.79 -16.99
N ARG A 104 6.94 -9.61 -17.92
CA ARG A 104 6.95 -8.48 -18.83
C ARG A 104 6.81 -7.16 -18.09
N LEU A 105 5.92 -7.07 -17.12
CA LEU A 105 5.76 -5.87 -16.29
C LEU A 105 7.02 -5.56 -15.47
N LYS A 106 7.66 -6.56 -14.88
CA LYS A 106 8.94 -6.40 -14.19
C LYS A 106 10.01 -5.80 -15.11
N THR A 107 10.11 -6.33 -16.32
CA THR A 107 11.10 -5.87 -17.31
C THR A 107 10.81 -4.45 -17.76
N GLU A 108 9.58 -4.12 -18.10
CA GLU A 108 9.18 -2.80 -18.58
C GLU A 108 9.28 -1.71 -17.51
N LEU A 109 8.93 -2.03 -16.27
CA LEU A 109 8.97 -1.09 -15.15
C LEU A 109 10.35 -1.04 -14.45
N GLY A 110 11.18 -2.06 -14.65
CA GLY A 110 12.50 -2.16 -14.01
C GLY A 110 12.42 -2.36 -12.49
N ILE A 111 11.33 -2.93 -11.99
CA ILE A 111 11.08 -3.20 -10.56
C ILE A 111 10.64 -4.64 -10.33
N ASP A 112 10.75 -5.11 -9.10
CA ASP A 112 10.24 -6.42 -8.70
C ASP A 112 8.87 -6.31 -8.01
N VAL A 113 8.26 -7.45 -7.73
CA VAL A 113 6.99 -7.53 -6.98
C VAL A 113 7.18 -6.97 -5.57
N GLY A 114 6.32 -6.06 -5.19
CA GLY A 114 6.38 -5.36 -3.90
C GLY A 114 7.11 -4.02 -3.96
N ASP A 115 7.70 -3.66 -5.10
CA ASP A 115 8.43 -2.42 -5.27
C ASP A 115 7.61 -1.35 -5.99
N THR A 116 8.12 -0.12 -5.90
CA THR A 116 7.59 1.06 -6.58
C THR A 116 8.69 1.67 -7.44
N THR A 117 8.34 2.17 -8.62
CA THR A 117 9.30 2.86 -9.50
C THR A 117 9.87 4.10 -8.82
N ASP A 118 11.12 4.47 -9.17
CA ASP A 118 11.82 5.61 -8.55
C ASP A 118 11.09 6.94 -8.73
N ASP A 119 10.30 7.08 -9.81
CA ASP A 119 9.48 8.26 -10.06
C ASP A 119 8.16 8.29 -9.25
N GLY A 120 7.89 7.25 -8.45
CA GLY A 120 6.68 7.14 -7.63
C GLY A 120 5.39 6.92 -8.43
N LYS A 121 5.47 6.57 -9.70
CA LYS A 121 4.28 6.39 -10.54
C LYS A 121 3.65 5.01 -10.42
N PHE A 122 4.45 3.95 -10.44
CA PHE A 122 3.96 2.58 -10.51
C PHE A 122 4.43 1.76 -9.32
N SER A 123 3.50 1.02 -8.73
CA SER A 123 3.78 -0.06 -7.78
C SER A 123 3.32 -1.38 -8.37
N LEU A 124 4.17 -2.41 -8.33
CA LEU A 124 3.86 -3.73 -8.85
C LEU A 124 3.64 -4.71 -7.70
N ASN A 125 2.50 -5.36 -7.71
CA ASN A 125 2.17 -6.41 -6.75
C ASN A 125 1.57 -7.63 -7.46
N SER A 126 1.47 -8.72 -6.74
CA SER A 126 0.73 -9.91 -7.18
C SER A 126 -0.38 -10.22 -6.18
N CYS A 127 -1.42 -10.89 -6.63
CA CYS A 127 -2.49 -11.39 -5.78
C CYS A 127 -2.89 -12.82 -6.18
N ARG A 128 -3.55 -13.52 -5.28
CA ARG A 128 -3.91 -14.93 -5.52
C ARG A 128 -5.08 -15.07 -6.47
N CYS A 129 -6.15 -14.29 -6.27
CA CYS A 129 -7.32 -14.31 -7.14
C CYS A 129 -8.12 -13.02 -7.00
N ILE A 130 -8.56 -12.47 -8.11
CA ILE A 130 -9.43 -11.27 -8.15
C ILE A 130 -10.87 -11.61 -8.50
N GLY A 131 -11.18 -12.89 -8.75
CA GLY A 131 -12.52 -13.33 -9.12
C GLY A 131 -12.92 -13.08 -10.57
N ALA A 132 -11.99 -12.70 -11.45
CA ALA A 132 -12.24 -12.43 -12.87
C ALA A 132 -11.70 -13.54 -13.76
N CYS A 133 -11.92 -14.80 -13.40
CA CYS A 133 -11.34 -15.97 -14.09
C CYS A 133 -11.78 -16.10 -15.56
N GLY A 134 -12.95 -15.60 -15.91
CA GLY A 134 -13.43 -15.53 -17.30
C GLY A 134 -12.63 -14.58 -18.19
N LEU A 135 -11.91 -13.65 -17.60
CA LEU A 135 -11.04 -12.67 -18.27
C LEU A 135 -9.55 -13.03 -18.17
N ALA A 136 -9.23 -14.22 -17.69
CA ALA A 136 -7.84 -14.64 -17.48
C ALA A 136 -6.99 -14.63 -18.78
N PRO A 137 -5.70 -14.21 -18.73
CA PRO A 137 -4.99 -13.62 -17.60
C PRO A 137 -5.50 -12.21 -17.28
N ALA A 138 -5.69 -11.91 -16.00
CA ALA A 138 -6.25 -10.65 -15.56
C ALA A 138 -5.33 -9.91 -14.58
N MET A 139 -5.41 -8.59 -14.57
CA MET A 139 -4.77 -7.73 -13.60
C MET A 139 -5.68 -6.58 -13.19
N ILE A 140 -5.37 -5.93 -12.07
CA ILE A 140 -6.05 -4.73 -11.61
C ILE A 140 -5.05 -3.58 -11.63
N ILE A 141 -5.46 -2.44 -12.16
CA ILE A 141 -4.74 -1.18 -12.02
C ILE A 141 -5.65 -0.23 -11.24
N ASN A 142 -5.22 0.12 -10.04
CA ASN A 142 -6.05 0.81 -9.05
C ASN A 142 -7.32 0.00 -8.76
N ASP A 143 -8.48 0.42 -9.25
CA ASP A 143 -9.76 -0.27 -9.05
C ASP A 143 -10.35 -0.84 -10.35
N GLU A 144 -9.64 -0.71 -11.46
CA GLU A 144 -10.08 -1.21 -12.76
C GLU A 144 -9.47 -2.56 -13.11
N VAL A 145 -10.30 -3.48 -13.59
CA VAL A 145 -9.89 -4.82 -14.01
C VAL A 145 -9.58 -4.85 -15.49
N TYR A 146 -8.39 -5.33 -15.84
CA TYR A 146 -7.95 -5.56 -17.22
C TYR A 146 -7.81 -7.06 -17.45
N GLY A 147 -8.48 -7.54 -18.47
CA GLY A 147 -8.47 -8.97 -18.81
C GLY A 147 -7.84 -9.27 -20.16
N ARG A 148 -7.61 -10.55 -20.39
CA ARG A 148 -7.05 -11.10 -21.66
C ARG A 148 -5.71 -10.47 -22.04
N MET A 149 -4.86 -10.28 -21.04
CA MET A 149 -3.55 -9.68 -21.16
C MET A 149 -2.56 -10.58 -21.92
#